data_65c58fc088a6eec99bee420c4024e17d
#
_entry.id   65c58fc088a6eec99bee420c4024e17d
#
_cell.length_a   1.000
_cell.length_b   1.000
_cell.length_c   1.000
_cell.angle_alpha   90.00
_cell.angle_beta   90.00
_cell.angle_gamma   90.00
#
_symmetry.space_group_name_H-M   'P 1'
#
loop_
_entity.id
_entity.type
_entity.pdbx_description
1 polymer ?
#
loop_
_entity_poly.entity_id
_entity_poly.type
_entity_poly.pdbx_seq_one_letter_code
_entity_poly.pdbx_strand_id
1 'polypeptide(L)'
;MFVEKFSQAAPMPVALGATPEDMDKFFKQIVDNTLIQNCSILAFIGEKCVGFALNFIETKPKKSNMNPEEDFDGDLTEEIAKNHWGNFSANAIAAMMSESSKNFEYYIPDSKKFLKLRILYVDPEQTGKGIGTKLVAKCIEIAKMDECDHLITIAAAAASAVIFSKHGFKVVREIPVSAYNENCIQIFSNLPDGCKNVKLMILKI
;
A
#
# COMPACT_ATOMS: atom_id res chain seq x y z
N MET A 1 2.36 11.10 -15.72
CA MET A 1 0.93 11.06 -15.28
C MET A 1 0.72 10.26 -13.99
N PHE A 2 1.10 8.97 -13.90
CA PHE A 2 0.90 8.18 -12.67
C PHE A 2 1.67 8.75 -11.47
N VAL A 3 3.00 8.81 -11.56
CA VAL A 3 3.86 9.27 -10.47
C VAL A 3 3.45 10.67 -10.00
N GLU A 4 3.28 11.59 -10.93
CA GLU A 4 2.90 12.97 -10.66
C GLU A 4 1.57 13.08 -9.88
N LYS A 5 0.50 12.48 -10.42
CA LYS A 5 -0.82 12.57 -9.79
C LYS A 5 -0.91 11.81 -8.46
N PHE A 6 -0.26 10.65 -8.38
CA PHE A 6 -0.28 9.85 -7.15
C PHE A 6 0.54 10.51 -6.04
N SER A 7 1.72 11.06 -6.33
CA SER A 7 2.54 11.76 -5.33
C SER A 7 1.82 12.96 -4.71
N GLN A 8 1.04 13.69 -5.54
CA GLN A 8 0.28 14.85 -5.09
C GLN A 8 -1.02 14.50 -4.34
N ALA A 9 -1.53 13.28 -4.48
CA ALA A 9 -2.78 12.85 -3.87
C ALA A 9 -2.58 11.91 -2.67
N ALA A 10 -1.48 11.17 -2.60
CA ALA A 10 -1.23 10.22 -1.53
C ALA A 10 -0.82 10.94 -0.23
N PRO A 11 -1.44 10.60 0.92
CA PRO A 11 -1.22 11.36 2.16
C PRO A 11 0.22 11.36 2.66
N MET A 12 0.95 10.25 2.52
CA MET A 12 2.32 10.13 3.02
C MET A 12 3.32 11.02 2.25
N PRO A 13 3.40 11.00 0.91
CA PRO A 13 4.22 11.96 0.16
C PRO A 13 3.88 13.41 0.47
N VAL A 14 2.57 13.73 0.54
CA VAL A 14 2.11 15.10 0.84
C VAL A 14 2.56 15.55 2.24
N ALA A 15 2.45 14.67 3.25
CA ALA A 15 2.88 14.98 4.62
C ALA A 15 4.39 15.24 4.74
N LEU A 16 5.20 14.63 3.87
CA LEU A 16 6.65 14.86 3.81
C LEU A 16 7.05 16.02 2.87
N GLY A 17 6.08 16.68 2.23
CA GLY A 17 6.36 17.70 1.23
C GLY A 17 7.11 17.16 0.00
N ALA A 18 6.97 15.86 -0.28
CA ALA A 18 7.67 15.22 -1.39
C ALA A 18 7.14 15.69 -2.74
N THR A 19 8.06 16.02 -3.65
CA THR A 19 7.73 16.33 -5.03
C THR A 19 7.52 15.04 -5.87
N PRO A 20 6.88 15.13 -7.04
CA PRO A 20 6.81 13.98 -7.95
C PRO A 20 8.19 13.42 -8.33
N GLU A 21 9.19 14.27 -8.49
CA GLU A 21 10.58 13.90 -8.79
C GLU A 21 11.20 13.08 -7.66
N ASP A 22 10.93 13.46 -6.40
CA ASP A 22 11.38 12.72 -5.22
C ASP A 22 10.84 11.28 -5.20
N MET A 23 9.62 11.07 -5.67
CA MET A 23 8.93 9.78 -5.65
C MET A 23 9.11 8.96 -6.94
N ASP A 24 9.67 9.55 -8.00
CA ASP A 24 9.68 8.98 -9.36
C ASP A 24 10.31 7.58 -9.39
N LYS A 25 11.54 7.45 -8.87
CA LYS A 25 12.28 6.19 -8.88
C LYS A 25 11.54 5.09 -8.10
N PHE A 26 11.02 5.43 -6.92
CA PHE A 26 10.30 4.48 -6.06
C PHE A 26 9.00 4.01 -6.69
N PHE A 27 8.18 4.94 -7.18
CA PHE A 27 6.90 4.58 -7.79
C PHE A 27 7.05 3.90 -9.14
N LYS A 28 8.02 4.29 -9.96
CA LYS A 28 8.33 3.57 -11.20
C LYS A 28 8.68 2.10 -10.94
N GLN A 29 9.50 1.83 -9.94
CA GLN A 29 9.82 0.44 -9.57
C GLN A 29 8.58 -0.36 -9.17
N ILE A 30 7.62 0.27 -8.45
CA ILE A 30 6.35 -0.41 -8.12
C ILE A 30 5.54 -0.69 -9.38
N VAL A 31 5.45 0.27 -10.30
CA VAL A 31 4.75 0.11 -11.58
C VAL A 31 5.39 -1.02 -12.39
N ASP A 32 6.70 -0.98 -12.58
CA ASP A 32 7.43 -1.99 -13.37
C ASP A 32 7.20 -3.39 -12.81
N ASN A 33 7.30 -3.55 -11.49
CA ASN A 33 7.05 -4.84 -10.83
C ASN A 33 5.60 -5.33 -10.98
N THR A 34 4.62 -4.42 -10.99
CA THR A 34 3.20 -4.79 -11.08
C THR A 34 2.72 -5.00 -12.51
N LEU A 35 3.37 -4.40 -13.50
CA LEU A 35 3.01 -4.56 -14.92
C LEU A 35 3.56 -5.84 -15.55
N ILE A 36 4.48 -6.55 -14.91
CA ILE A 36 4.96 -7.86 -15.37
C ILE A 36 3.81 -8.88 -15.45
N GLN A 37 2.80 -8.72 -14.59
CA GLN A 37 1.63 -9.60 -14.53
C GLN A 37 0.38 -8.86 -14.99
N ASN A 38 -0.50 -9.55 -15.72
CA ASN A 38 -1.75 -8.99 -16.26
C ASN A 38 -2.87 -8.98 -15.20
N CYS A 39 -2.60 -8.50 -13.97
CA CYS A 39 -3.57 -8.47 -12.87
C CYS A 39 -3.87 -7.05 -12.36
N SER A 40 -3.24 -6.03 -12.92
CA SER A 40 -3.52 -4.62 -12.62
C SER A 40 -4.74 -4.11 -13.41
N ILE A 41 -5.44 -3.10 -12.89
CA ILE A 41 -6.72 -2.62 -13.41
C ILE A 41 -6.65 -1.12 -13.62
N LEU A 42 -7.19 -0.64 -14.75
CA LEU A 42 -7.39 0.77 -15.04
C LEU A 42 -8.90 1.09 -15.13
N ALA A 43 -9.29 2.25 -14.63
CA ALA A 43 -10.66 2.77 -14.74
C ALA A 43 -10.67 3.99 -15.66
N PHE A 44 -11.59 4.01 -16.63
CA PHE A 44 -11.74 5.08 -17.60
C PHE A 44 -13.13 5.71 -17.54
N ILE A 45 -13.19 7.02 -17.82
CA ILE A 45 -14.42 7.75 -18.20
C ILE A 45 -14.15 8.34 -19.57
N GLY A 46 -14.81 7.81 -20.60
CA GLY A 46 -14.41 8.07 -21.99
C GLY A 46 -12.97 7.61 -22.22
N GLU A 47 -12.12 8.50 -22.71
CA GLU A 47 -10.69 8.23 -22.94
C GLU A 47 -9.79 8.61 -21.75
N LYS A 48 -10.33 9.28 -20.72
CA LYS A 48 -9.57 9.74 -19.55
C LYS A 48 -9.44 8.60 -18.54
N CYS A 49 -8.19 8.18 -18.22
CA CYS A 49 -7.93 7.30 -17.08
C CYS A 49 -8.17 8.09 -15.79
N VAL A 50 -9.09 7.59 -14.94
CA VAL A 50 -9.54 8.25 -13.71
C VAL A 50 -9.23 7.46 -12.45
N GLY A 51 -8.63 6.28 -12.58
CA GLY A 51 -8.22 5.48 -11.44
C GLY A 51 -7.53 4.20 -11.86
N PHE A 52 -6.87 3.56 -10.92
CA PHE A 52 -6.22 2.26 -11.14
C PHE A 52 -6.01 1.50 -9.82
N ALA A 53 -5.85 0.19 -9.96
CA ALA A 53 -5.35 -0.69 -8.92
C ALA A 53 -4.14 -1.45 -9.46
N LEU A 54 -2.98 -1.27 -8.84
CA LEU A 54 -1.76 -1.99 -9.18
C LEU A 54 -1.64 -3.23 -8.29
N ASN A 55 -1.65 -4.38 -8.92
CA ASN A 55 -1.68 -5.68 -8.27
C ASN A 55 -0.46 -6.52 -8.64
N PHE A 56 -0.12 -7.43 -7.75
CA PHE A 56 0.93 -8.41 -7.95
C PHE A 56 0.54 -9.74 -7.29
N ILE A 57 0.71 -10.86 -7.99
CA ILE A 57 0.39 -12.20 -7.47
C ILE A 57 1.68 -12.90 -7.09
N GLU A 58 1.75 -13.39 -5.87
CA GLU A 58 2.85 -14.19 -5.35
C GLU A 58 2.37 -15.61 -5.02
N THR A 59 3.28 -16.58 -5.21
CA THR A 59 3.06 -17.97 -4.84
C THR A 59 4.01 -18.40 -3.74
N LYS A 60 3.55 -19.32 -2.87
CA LYS A 60 4.36 -19.94 -1.80
C LYS A 60 5.03 -18.90 -0.89
N PRO A 61 4.26 -18.15 -0.09
CA PRO A 61 4.86 -17.25 0.89
C PRO A 61 5.79 -18.04 1.81
N LYS A 62 6.90 -17.44 2.20
CA LYS A 62 7.78 -18.03 3.22
C LYS A 62 6.98 -18.11 4.52
N LYS A 63 6.98 -19.27 5.17
CA LYS A 63 6.39 -19.37 6.50
C LYS A 63 7.20 -18.48 7.45
N SER A 64 6.55 -17.55 8.11
CA SER A 64 7.11 -16.81 9.24
C SER A 64 6.42 -17.26 10.50
N ASN A 65 7.21 -17.68 11.49
CA ASN A 65 6.73 -17.98 12.83
C ASN A 65 6.91 -16.76 13.77
N MET A 66 7.51 -15.68 13.26
CA MET A 66 7.77 -14.47 14.05
C MET A 66 6.52 -13.60 14.03
N ASN A 67 6.02 -13.26 15.21
CA ASN A 67 4.97 -12.26 15.36
C ASN A 67 5.53 -10.88 15.02
N PRO A 68 5.02 -10.20 13.98
CA PRO A 68 5.55 -8.91 13.56
C PRO A 68 5.32 -7.77 14.56
N GLU A 69 4.45 -7.97 15.56
CA GLU A 69 4.18 -6.96 16.60
C GLU A 69 5.23 -6.94 17.71
N GLU A 70 5.99 -8.03 17.89
CA GLU A 70 6.96 -8.15 18.97
C GLU A 70 8.29 -7.41 18.69
N ASP A 71 8.59 -7.09 17.43
CA ASP A 71 9.89 -6.57 17.00
C ASP A 71 9.88 -5.08 16.60
N PHE A 72 8.74 -4.39 16.67
CA PHE A 72 8.65 -3.00 16.23
C PHE A 72 8.78 -2.03 17.41
N ASP A 73 9.92 -1.33 17.48
CA ASP A 73 10.21 -0.31 18.49
C ASP A 73 9.90 1.13 18.02
N GLY A 74 9.48 1.30 16.77
CA GLY A 74 9.16 2.58 16.15
C GLY A 74 10.30 3.22 15.37
N ASP A 75 11.53 2.75 15.50
CA ASP A 75 12.70 3.34 14.82
C ASP A 75 12.89 2.72 13.42
N LEU A 76 12.89 3.56 12.40
CA LEU A 76 13.14 3.19 11.01
C LEU A 76 14.51 3.64 10.50
N THR A 77 15.39 4.15 11.35
CA THR A 77 16.70 4.72 10.95
C THR A 77 17.50 3.78 10.07
N GLU A 78 17.67 2.53 10.50
CA GLU A 78 18.40 1.54 9.70
C GLU A 78 17.70 1.17 8.40
N GLU A 79 16.36 1.02 8.42
CA GLU A 79 15.59 0.67 7.23
C GLU A 79 15.59 1.80 6.21
N ILE A 80 15.52 3.05 6.64
CA ILE A 80 15.65 4.23 5.76
C ILE A 80 17.04 4.27 5.13
N ALA A 81 18.11 4.03 5.91
CA ALA A 81 19.48 4.03 5.42
C ALA A 81 19.76 2.91 4.40
N LYS A 82 19.09 1.76 4.50
CA LYS A 82 19.21 0.64 3.54
C LYS A 82 18.56 0.94 2.19
N ASN A 83 17.62 1.88 2.13
CA ASN A 83 16.91 2.21 0.90
C ASN A 83 17.73 3.16 0.01
N HIS A 84 17.60 3.01 -1.31
CA HIS A 84 18.39 3.73 -2.32
C HIS A 84 17.51 4.43 -3.37
N TRP A 85 16.39 5.03 -2.94
CA TRP A 85 15.43 5.68 -3.83
C TRP A 85 15.84 7.10 -4.23
N GLY A 86 16.90 7.64 -3.64
CA GLY A 86 17.53 8.89 -4.06
C GLY A 86 17.26 10.10 -3.14
N ASN A 87 16.23 10.01 -2.28
CA ASN A 87 15.93 11.05 -1.32
C ASN A 87 15.27 10.48 -0.06
N PHE A 88 15.20 11.31 0.98
CA PHE A 88 14.65 10.94 2.28
C PHE A 88 13.18 10.49 2.21
N SER A 89 12.32 11.26 1.53
CA SER A 89 10.88 11.00 1.52
C SER A 89 10.56 9.63 0.91
N ALA A 90 11.18 9.28 -0.20
CA ALA A 90 11.00 7.98 -0.85
C ALA A 90 11.55 6.84 0.03
N ASN A 91 12.73 7.03 0.64
CA ASN A 91 13.33 6.05 1.54
C ASN A 91 12.47 5.81 2.80
N ALA A 92 11.96 6.89 3.41
CA ALA A 92 11.10 6.80 4.60
C ALA A 92 9.76 6.11 4.31
N ILE A 93 9.12 6.43 3.18
CA ILE A 93 7.88 5.76 2.77
C ILE A 93 8.13 4.28 2.45
N ALA A 94 9.23 3.95 1.77
CA ALA A 94 9.60 2.57 1.49
C ALA A 94 9.85 1.77 2.78
N ALA A 95 10.57 2.35 3.75
CA ALA A 95 10.84 1.75 5.05
C ALA A 95 9.53 1.52 5.85
N MET A 96 8.65 2.53 5.91
CA MET A 96 7.33 2.43 6.53
C MET A 96 6.49 1.32 5.90
N MET A 97 6.44 1.22 4.57
CA MET A 97 5.68 0.18 3.87
C MET A 97 6.27 -1.22 4.11
N SER A 98 7.62 -1.33 4.14
CA SER A 98 8.32 -2.58 4.47
C SER A 98 7.97 -3.03 5.88
N GLU A 99 8.11 -2.15 6.88
CA GLU A 99 7.80 -2.46 8.27
C GLU A 99 6.32 -2.81 8.46
N SER A 100 5.41 -2.07 7.84
CA SER A 100 3.97 -2.33 7.95
C SER A 100 3.56 -3.71 7.44
N SER A 101 4.32 -4.29 6.50
CA SER A 101 4.08 -5.64 5.95
C SER A 101 5.10 -6.68 6.38
N LYS A 102 5.96 -6.36 7.35
CA LYS A 102 6.96 -7.31 7.87
C LYS A 102 6.29 -8.57 8.42
N ASN A 103 6.80 -9.72 8.04
CA ASN A 103 6.29 -11.03 8.48
C ASN A 103 4.77 -11.23 8.29
N PHE A 104 4.16 -10.62 7.26
CA PHE A 104 2.72 -10.76 6.99
C PHE A 104 2.29 -12.22 6.82
N GLU A 105 3.21 -13.10 6.46
CA GLU A 105 2.99 -14.54 6.32
C GLU A 105 2.52 -15.20 7.63
N TYR A 106 2.85 -14.60 8.77
CA TYR A 106 2.35 -15.02 10.08
C TYR A 106 0.81 -15.02 10.13
N TYR A 107 0.16 -14.08 9.46
CA TYR A 107 -1.30 -13.97 9.43
C TYR A 107 -1.98 -14.85 8.37
N ILE A 108 -1.20 -15.46 7.47
CA ILE A 108 -1.72 -16.33 6.40
C ILE A 108 -0.92 -17.64 6.28
N PRO A 109 -0.76 -18.40 7.38
CA PRO A 109 0.18 -19.54 7.46
C PRO A 109 -0.09 -20.64 6.44
N ASP A 110 -1.34 -20.82 6.02
CA ASP A 110 -1.77 -21.86 5.08
C ASP A 110 -1.92 -21.37 3.65
N SER A 111 -1.64 -20.09 3.38
CA SER A 111 -1.74 -19.53 2.04
C SER A 111 -0.65 -20.09 1.12
N LYS A 112 -1.05 -20.47 -0.09
CA LYS A 112 -0.14 -20.92 -1.15
C LYS A 112 0.03 -19.86 -2.23
N LYS A 113 -1.01 -19.07 -2.47
CA LYS A 113 -1.06 -18.03 -3.48
C LYS A 113 -1.86 -16.85 -2.96
N PHE A 114 -1.35 -15.64 -3.17
CA PHE A 114 -2.04 -14.43 -2.74
C PHE A 114 -1.82 -13.27 -3.70
N LEU A 115 -2.80 -12.39 -3.77
CA LEU A 115 -2.70 -11.14 -4.51
C LEU A 115 -2.35 -10.01 -3.54
N LYS A 116 -1.30 -9.23 -3.87
CA LYS A 116 -0.98 -7.97 -3.20
C LYS A 116 -1.54 -6.81 -4.00
N LEU A 117 -2.49 -6.06 -3.44
CA LEU A 117 -2.91 -4.77 -3.96
C LEU A 117 -1.93 -3.72 -3.44
N ARG A 118 -1.03 -3.25 -4.31
CA ARG A 118 0.08 -2.37 -3.97
C ARG A 118 -0.32 -0.90 -3.94
N ILE A 119 -1.12 -0.47 -4.92
CA ILE A 119 -1.61 0.90 -5.03
C ILE A 119 -3.06 0.89 -5.48
N LEU A 120 -3.89 1.65 -4.79
CA LEU A 120 -5.24 2.01 -5.18
C LEU A 120 -5.29 3.53 -5.36
N TYR A 121 -5.65 3.98 -6.55
CA TYR A 121 -5.75 5.40 -6.87
C TYR A 121 -7.07 5.72 -7.56
N VAL A 122 -7.66 6.83 -7.19
CA VAL A 122 -8.78 7.46 -7.89
C VAL A 122 -8.47 8.94 -8.02
N ASP A 123 -8.64 9.49 -9.23
CA ASP A 123 -8.48 10.93 -9.49
C ASP A 123 -9.33 11.72 -8.47
N PRO A 124 -8.74 12.69 -7.73
CA PRO A 124 -9.44 13.47 -6.71
C PRO A 124 -10.75 14.11 -7.22
N GLU A 125 -10.81 14.53 -8.49
CA GLU A 125 -12.02 15.08 -9.12
C GLU A 125 -13.14 14.04 -9.32
N GLN A 126 -12.82 12.75 -9.17
CA GLN A 126 -13.74 11.64 -9.38
C GLN A 126 -14.03 10.86 -8.09
N THR A 127 -13.57 11.36 -6.95
CA THR A 127 -13.87 10.75 -5.64
C THR A 127 -15.37 10.80 -5.32
N GLY A 128 -15.83 9.92 -4.44
CA GLY A 128 -17.26 9.83 -4.08
C GLY A 128 -18.15 9.11 -5.10
N LYS A 129 -17.67 8.81 -6.31
CA LYS A 129 -18.45 8.14 -7.39
C LYS A 129 -18.37 6.60 -7.36
N GLY A 130 -17.80 6.02 -6.32
CA GLY A 130 -17.68 4.56 -6.15
C GLY A 130 -16.61 3.88 -7.00
N ILE A 131 -15.72 4.64 -7.68
CA ILE A 131 -14.67 4.07 -8.54
C ILE A 131 -13.71 3.19 -7.75
N GLY A 132 -13.23 3.66 -6.58
CA GLY A 132 -12.34 2.89 -5.72
C GLY A 132 -12.98 1.57 -5.25
N THR A 133 -14.27 1.62 -4.88
CA THR A 133 -15.05 0.43 -4.52
C THR A 133 -15.12 -0.57 -5.66
N LYS A 134 -15.37 -0.11 -6.89
CA LYS A 134 -15.41 -0.98 -8.08
C LYS A 134 -14.03 -1.57 -8.42
N LEU A 135 -12.96 -0.78 -8.27
CA LEU A 135 -11.59 -1.27 -8.48
C LEU A 135 -11.25 -2.39 -7.49
N VAL A 136 -11.56 -2.23 -6.19
CA VAL A 136 -11.33 -3.28 -5.19
C VAL A 136 -12.18 -4.52 -5.47
N ALA A 137 -13.45 -4.36 -5.87
CA ALA A 137 -14.30 -5.49 -6.27
C ALA A 137 -13.65 -6.27 -7.42
N LYS A 138 -13.10 -5.59 -8.42
CA LYS A 138 -12.38 -6.22 -9.54
C LYS A 138 -11.08 -6.90 -9.11
N CYS A 139 -10.33 -6.35 -8.14
CA CYS A 139 -9.16 -7.06 -7.57
C CYS A 139 -9.57 -8.38 -6.92
N ILE A 140 -10.71 -8.41 -6.22
CA ILE A 140 -11.25 -9.63 -5.61
C ILE A 140 -11.66 -10.66 -6.69
N GLU A 141 -12.30 -10.22 -7.79
CA GLU A 141 -12.63 -11.09 -8.91
C GLU A 141 -11.36 -11.71 -9.53
N ILE A 142 -10.30 -10.90 -9.77
CA ILE A 142 -9.02 -11.40 -10.29
C ILE A 142 -8.41 -12.40 -9.32
N ALA A 143 -8.36 -12.08 -8.00
CA ALA A 143 -7.82 -12.99 -7.01
C ALA A 143 -8.55 -14.36 -7.02
N LYS A 144 -9.89 -14.37 -7.21
CA LYS A 144 -10.67 -15.61 -7.35
C LYS A 144 -10.35 -16.36 -8.64
N MET A 145 -10.26 -15.65 -9.77
CA MET A 145 -9.95 -16.25 -11.08
C MET A 145 -8.57 -16.89 -11.10
N ASP A 146 -7.62 -16.26 -10.40
CA ASP A 146 -6.24 -16.75 -10.26
C ASP A 146 -6.06 -17.73 -9.10
N GLU A 147 -7.14 -18.18 -8.46
CA GLU A 147 -7.11 -19.16 -7.36
C GLU A 147 -6.21 -18.73 -6.20
N CYS A 148 -6.24 -17.43 -5.87
CA CYS A 148 -5.55 -16.92 -4.70
C CYS A 148 -6.31 -17.28 -3.42
N ASP A 149 -5.59 -17.65 -2.37
CA ASP A 149 -6.18 -17.92 -1.04
C ASP A 149 -6.50 -16.62 -0.30
N HIS A 150 -5.70 -15.56 -0.54
CA HIS A 150 -5.82 -14.28 0.14
C HIS A 150 -5.57 -13.10 -0.80
N LEU A 151 -6.13 -11.95 -0.43
CA LEU A 151 -5.79 -10.64 -0.95
C LEU A 151 -5.25 -9.77 0.19
N ILE A 152 -4.09 -9.15 -0.03
CA ILE A 152 -3.33 -8.41 1.00
C ILE A 152 -3.12 -6.98 0.53
N THR A 153 -3.25 -6.03 1.44
CA THR A 153 -2.99 -4.61 1.15
C THR A 153 -2.54 -3.86 2.39
N ILE A 154 -1.87 -2.73 2.20
CA ILE A 154 -1.57 -1.77 3.24
C ILE A 154 -2.44 -0.53 2.99
N ALA A 155 -3.30 -0.22 3.96
CA ALA A 155 -4.07 1.00 3.95
C ALA A 155 -3.32 2.11 4.71
N ALA A 156 -2.71 3.02 3.95
CA ALA A 156 -1.98 4.19 4.45
C ALA A 156 -2.75 5.50 4.19
N ALA A 157 -4.05 5.40 3.88
CA ALA A 157 -4.98 6.51 3.71
C ALA A 157 -6.32 6.15 4.34
N ALA A 158 -6.99 7.13 4.95
CA ALA A 158 -8.27 6.93 5.64
C ALA A 158 -9.34 6.37 4.69
N ALA A 159 -9.45 6.93 3.48
CA ALA A 159 -10.44 6.49 2.48
C ALA A 159 -10.22 5.05 2.02
N SER A 160 -8.96 4.62 1.82
CA SER A 160 -8.65 3.25 1.39
C SER A 160 -9.03 2.23 2.46
N ALA A 161 -8.73 2.51 3.74
CA ALA A 161 -9.11 1.65 4.86
C ALA A 161 -10.63 1.42 4.93
N VAL A 162 -11.43 2.47 4.71
CA VAL A 162 -12.89 2.37 4.66
C VAL A 162 -13.37 1.49 3.49
N ILE A 163 -12.79 1.66 2.30
CA ILE A 163 -13.14 0.85 1.12
C ILE A 163 -12.82 -0.62 1.38
N PHE A 164 -11.62 -0.93 1.87
CA PHE A 164 -11.20 -2.31 2.15
C PHE A 164 -12.10 -2.95 3.22
N SER A 165 -12.40 -2.24 4.31
CA SER A 165 -13.31 -2.76 5.36
C SER A 165 -14.70 -3.09 4.81
N LYS A 166 -15.26 -2.26 3.92
CA LYS A 166 -16.55 -2.52 3.25
C LYS A 166 -16.53 -3.79 2.38
N HIS A 167 -15.37 -4.18 1.86
CA HIS A 167 -15.18 -5.41 1.10
C HIS A 167 -14.80 -6.63 1.96
N GLY A 168 -14.83 -6.50 3.29
CA GLY A 168 -14.59 -7.60 4.22
C GLY A 168 -13.15 -7.86 4.59
N PHE A 169 -12.23 -6.98 4.20
CA PHE A 169 -10.85 -7.06 4.67
C PHE A 169 -10.79 -6.89 6.18
N LYS A 170 -9.99 -7.73 6.83
CA LYS A 170 -9.70 -7.65 8.26
C LYS A 170 -8.40 -6.91 8.48
N VAL A 171 -8.36 -6.02 9.47
CA VAL A 171 -7.11 -5.44 9.97
C VAL A 171 -6.41 -6.52 10.78
N VAL A 172 -5.18 -6.88 10.39
CA VAL A 172 -4.37 -7.89 11.09
C VAL A 172 -3.18 -7.28 11.80
N ARG A 173 -2.72 -6.10 11.36
CA ARG A 173 -1.70 -5.28 12.04
C ARG A 173 -2.04 -3.81 11.85
N GLU A 174 -1.84 -3.01 12.90
CA GLU A 174 -2.12 -1.59 12.87
C GLU A 174 -1.00 -0.83 13.60
N ILE A 175 -0.34 0.10 12.91
CA ILE A 175 0.76 0.89 13.46
C ILE A 175 0.35 2.35 13.43
N PRO A 176 0.37 3.07 14.58
CA PRO A 176 0.12 4.51 14.60
C PRO A 176 1.14 5.25 13.73
N VAL A 177 0.67 6.21 12.94
CA VAL A 177 1.56 7.05 12.10
C VAL A 177 2.60 7.77 12.95
N SER A 178 2.25 8.14 14.18
CA SER A 178 3.16 8.77 15.15
C SER A 178 4.23 7.84 15.71
N ALA A 179 4.12 6.53 15.51
CA ALA A 179 5.12 5.57 15.97
C ALA A 179 6.34 5.46 15.04
N TYR A 180 6.24 5.97 13.80
CA TYR A 180 7.37 5.90 12.87
C TYR A 180 8.35 7.04 13.12
N ASN A 181 9.55 6.69 13.55
CA ASN A 181 10.61 7.63 13.92
C ASN A 181 11.90 7.36 13.14
N GLU A 182 12.73 8.38 12.99
CA GLU A 182 14.12 8.29 12.58
C GLU A 182 14.96 9.05 13.59
N ASN A 183 15.94 8.39 14.23
CA ASN A 183 16.77 8.97 15.30
C ASN A 183 15.91 9.67 16.38
N CYS A 184 14.83 9.02 16.83
CA CYS A 184 13.88 9.56 17.83
C CYS A 184 13.07 10.78 17.34
N ILE A 185 13.10 11.13 16.05
CA ILE A 185 12.31 12.21 15.47
C ILE A 185 11.14 11.58 14.68
N GLN A 186 9.91 12.00 14.99
CA GLN A 186 8.74 11.53 14.27
C GLN A 186 8.81 11.90 12.78
N ILE A 187 8.67 10.89 11.89
CA ILE A 187 8.78 11.06 10.44
C ILE A 187 7.52 11.70 9.87
N PHE A 188 6.35 11.19 10.24
CA PHE A 188 5.08 11.64 9.70
C PHE A 188 4.29 12.41 10.75
N SER A 189 3.97 13.66 10.46
CA SER A 189 3.09 14.48 11.27
C SER A 189 1.85 14.86 10.48
N ASN A 190 0.67 14.79 11.11
CA ASN A 190 -0.59 15.34 10.59
C ASN A 190 -0.88 15.03 9.12
N LEU A 191 -1.20 13.78 8.81
CA LEU A 191 -1.59 13.41 7.46
C LEU A 191 -2.80 14.21 6.98
N PRO A 192 -2.80 14.73 5.73
CA PRO A 192 -3.81 15.66 5.22
C PRO A 192 -5.24 15.06 5.17
N ASP A 193 -5.34 13.73 5.11
CA ASP A 193 -6.62 13.01 5.10
C ASP A 193 -7.08 12.55 6.49
N GLY A 194 -6.34 12.93 7.55
CA GLY A 194 -6.63 12.56 8.93
C GLY A 194 -6.37 11.09 9.28
N CYS A 195 -5.68 10.34 8.42
CA CYS A 195 -5.27 8.97 8.71
C CYS A 195 -4.33 8.93 9.91
N LYS A 196 -4.68 8.12 10.92
CA LYS A 196 -3.90 8.02 12.17
C LYS A 196 -3.05 6.76 12.24
N ASN A 197 -3.43 5.74 11.49
CA ASN A 197 -2.78 4.44 11.57
C ASN A 197 -2.57 3.87 10.17
N VAL A 198 -1.41 3.26 9.95
CA VAL A 198 -1.16 2.40 8.79
C VAL A 198 -1.65 1.00 9.14
N LYS A 199 -2.43 0.38 8.26
CA LYS A 199 -3.09 -0.89 8.52
C LYS A 199 -2.69 -1.93 7.49
N LEU A 200 -2.15 -3.05 7.94
CA LEU A 200 -2.07 -4.25 7.12
C LEU A 200 -3.45 -4.91 7.14
N MET A 201 -4.03 -5.09 5.98
CA MET A 201 -5.37 -5.63 5.82
C MET A 201 -5.39 -6.84 4.90
N ILE A 202 -6.11 -7.87 5.30
CA ILE A 202 -6.17 -9.16 4.59
C ILE A 202 -7.62 -9.56 4.38
N LEU A 203 -7.91 -10.05 3.17
CA LEU A 203 -9.15 -10.70 2.82
C LEU A 203 -8.86 -12.16 2.46
N LYS A 204 -9.54 -13.10 3.09
CA LYS A 204 -9.55 -14.52 2.67
C LYS A 204 -10.51 -14.66 1.49
N ILE A 205 -10.07 -15.29 0.42
CA ILE A 205 -10.82 -15.49 -0.83
C ILE A 205 -11.62 -16.81 -0.77
#